data_f4d1fdaac474ae3be9a3c091219b123a
#
_entry.id   f4d1fdaac474ae3be9a3c091219b123a
#
_cell.length_a   1.000
_cell.length_b   1.000
_cell.length_c   1.000
_cell.angle_alpha   90.00
_cell.angle_beta   90.00
_cell.angle_gamma   90.00
#
_symmetry.space_group_name_H-M   'P 1'
#
loop_
_entity.id
_entity.type
_entity.pdbx_description
1 polymer ?
#
loop_
_entity_poly.entity_id
_entity_poly.type
_entity_poly.pdbx_seq_one_letter_code
_entity_poly.pdbx_strand_id
1 'polypeptide(L)'
;VVFGTVQQLISADYVQKSTSPQFKNGQDYGYGWWLGSHKGKRYYSMRGHNGQYVIVFPDEDVIVVRLGRRQLPDLPGVRHSADYLGYMEEAFTMLNHEIATNP
;
A
#
# COMPACT_ATOMS: atom_id res chain seq x y z
N VAL A 1 -2.68 14.22 -6.97
CA VAL A 1 -3.86 14.77 -7.65
C VAL A 1 -3.77 14.40 -9.13
N VAL A 2 -4.84 13.85 -9.66
CA VAL A 2 -4.94 13.48 -11.06
C VAL A 2 -5.73 14.53 -11.81
N PHE A 3 -5.13 15.06 -12.88
CA PHE A 3 -5.79 16.03 -13.75
C PHE A 3 -6.10 15.37 -15.09
N GLY A 4 -7.24 15.70 -15.68
CA GLY A 4 -7.65 15.23 -16.97
C GLY A 4 -8.53 13.98 -16.91
N THR A 5 -8.58 13.23 -18.00
CA THR A 5 -9.44 12.07 -18.16
C THR A 5 -8.80 10.83 -17.56
N VAL A 6 -9.56 10.08 -16.74
CA VAL A 6 -9.13 8.78 -16.26
C VAL A 6 -9.36 7.75 -17.35
N GLN A 7 -8.33 6.98 -17.69
CA GLN A 7 -8.39 5.96 -18.72
C GLN A 7 -8.04 4.59 -18.15
N GLN A 8 -8.86 3.59 -18.43
CA GLN A 8 -8.61 2.21 -18.03
C GLN A 8 -7.65 1.56 -19.03
N LEU A 9 -6.39 1.37 -18.61
CA LEU A 9 -5.36 0.77 -19.47
C LEU A 9 -5.28 -0.74 -19.36
N ILE A 10 -5.59 -1.29 -18.17
CA ILE A 10 -5.58 -2.72 -17.88
C ILE A 10 -6.98 -3.08 -17.41
N SER A 11 -7.49 -4.26 -17.82
CA SER A 11 -8.85 -4.64 -17.45
C SER A 11 -9.05 -4.66 -15.94
N ALA A 12 -10.21 -4.23 -15.48
CA ALA A 12 -10.55 -4.24 -14.06
C ALA A 12 -10.52 -5.67 -13.49
N ASP A 13 -10.88 -6.67 -14.29
CA ASP A 13 -10.84 -8.07 -13.88
C ASP A 13 -9.40 -8.52 -13.57
N TYR A 14 -8.43 -8.14 -14.41
CA TYR A 14 -7.04 -8.47 -14.17
C TYR A 14 -6.49 -7.75 -12.95
N VAL A 15 -6.84 -6.48 -12.76
CA VAL A 15 -6.45 -5.72 -11.57
C VAL A 15 -6.96 -6.41 -10.31
N GLN A 16 -8.21 -6.83 -10.30
CA GLN A 16 -8.80 -7.52 -9.17
C GLN A 16 -8.08 -8.85 -8.88
N LYS A 17 -7.80 -9.63 -9.91
CA LYS A 17 -7.07 -10.89 -9.75
C LYS A 17 -5.65 -10.69 -9.24
N SER A 18 -4.93 -9.73 -9.82
CA SER A 18 -3.53 -9.50 -9.45
C SER A 18 -3.37 -8.97 -8.02
N THR A 19 -4.40 -8.31 -7.49
CA THR A 19 -4.39 -7.74 -6.13
C THR A 19 -5.20 -8.54 -5.13
N SER A 20 -5.48 -9.81 -5.44
CA SER A 20 -6.17 -10.76 -4.56
C SER A 20 -5.27 -11.96 -4.29
N PRO A 21 -5.45 -12.69 -3.18
CA PRO A 21 -4.64 -13.88 -2.89
C PRO A 21 -4.77 -14.92 -4.00
N GLN A 22 -3.64 -15.38 -4.53
CA GLN A 22 -3.61 -16.33 -5.65
C GLN A 22 -2.92 -17.65 -5.32
N PHE A 23 -2.24 -17.73 -4.17
CA PHE A 23 -1.45 -18.91 -3.81
C PHE A 23 -1.95 -19.50 -2.50
N LYS A 24 -2.06 -20.84 -2.43
CA LYS A 24 -2.57 -21.53 -1.25
C LYS A 24 -1.75 -21.27 0.01
N ASN A 25 -0.44 -21.14 -0.14
CA ASN A 25 0.49 -20.90 0.98
C ASN A 25 0.96 -19.46 1.06
N GLY A 26 0.48 -18.60 0.16
CA GLY A 26 0.84 -17.19 0.10
C GLY A 26 -0.42 -16.34 0.07
N GLN A 27 -1.19 -16.37 1.14
CA GLN A 27 -2.47 -15.65 1.25
C GLN A 27 -2.31 -14.14 1.13
N ASP A 28 -1.10 -13.66 1.39
CA ASP A 28 -0.75 -12.25 1.37
C ASP A 28 -0.08 -11.83 0.06
N TYR A 29 -0.16 -12.64 -1.00
CA TYR A 29 0.51 -12.36 -2.26
C TYR A 29 -0.42 -12.58 -3.46
N GLY A 30 -0.51 -11.58 -4.32
CA GLY A 30 -1.20 -11.65 -5.60
C GLY A 30 -0.21 -11.86 -6.74
N TYR A 31 -0.51 -11.34 -7.93
CA TYR A 31 0.41 -11.39 -9.06
C TYR A 31 1.41 -10.23 -8.96
N GLY A 32 2.47 -10.43 -8.16
CA GLY A 32 3.51 -9.42 -7.97
C GLY A 32 3.24 -8.42 -6.86
N TRP A 33 2.10 -8.50 -6.19
CA TRP A 33 1.74 -7.59 -5.11
C TRP A 33 1.73 -8.29 -3.76
N TRP A 34 2.28 -7.63 -2.74
CA TRP A 34 2.09 -8.03 -1.35
C TRP A 34 0.78 -7.46 -0.85
N LEU A 35 -0.04 -8.30 -0.24
CA LEU A 35 -1.39 -7.95 0.19
C LEU A 35 -1.45 -7.84 1.71
N GLY A 36 -2.32 -6.98 2.23
CA GLY A 36 -2.50 -6.86 3.66
C GLY A 36 -3.66 -5.95 4.02
N SER A 37 -3.81 -5.73 5.31
CA SER A 37 -4.74 -4.74 5.83
C SER A 37 -4.14 -4.03 7.03
N HIS A 38 -4.51 -2.77 7.22
CA HIS A 38 -4.05 -1.94 8.31
C HIS A 38 -5.25 -1.20 8.88
N LYS A 39 -5.61 -1.50 10.12
CA LYS A 39 -6.77 -0.91 10.80
C LYS A 39 -8.05 -1.01 9.98
N GLY A 40 -8.30 -2.19 9.41
CA GLY A 40 -9.48 -2.46 8.60
C GLY A 40 -9.41 -1.96 7.16
N LYS A 41 -8.34 -1.29 6.77
CA LYS A 41 -8.14 -0.79 5.41
C LYS A 41 -7.25 -1.75 4.64
N ARG A 42 -7.77 -2.35 3.57
CA ARG A 42 -6.97 -3.26 2.75
C ARG A 42 -5.97 -2.47 1.91
N TYR A 43 -4.82 -3.07 1.68
CA TYR A 43 -3.81 -2.48 0.81
C TYR A 43 -3.11 -3.56 -0.01
N TYR A 44 -2.45 -3.13 -1.07
CA TYR A 44 -1.47 -3.93 -1.78
C TYR A 44 -0.22 -3.08 -2.01
N SER A 45 0.93 -3.73 -2.04
CA SER A 45 2.19 -2.99 -2.03
C SER A 45 3.27 -3.67 -2.84
N MET A 46 4.18 -2.86 -3.32
CA MET A 46 5.48 -3.28 -3.83
C MET A 46 6.51 -2.93 -2.76
N ARG A 47 7.43 -3.86 -2.50
CA ARG A 47 8.49 -3.67 -1.51
C ARG A 47 9.84 -3.89 -2.16
N GLY A 48 10.71 -2.90 -2.07
CA GLY A 48 12.07 -2.99 -2.52
C GLY A 48 13.02 -3.19 -1.35
N HIS A 49 14.25 -3.55 -1.67
CA HIS A 49 15.29 -3.76 -0.66
C HIS A 49 15.53 -2.48 0.15
N ASN A 50 15.70 -2.65 1.47
CA ASN A 50 16.16 -1.61 2.38
C ASN A 50 15.17 -0.43 2.56
N GLY A 51 13.88 -0.67 2.41
CA GLY A 51 12.87 0.33 2.77
C GLY A 51 12.24 1.10 1.63
N GLN A 52 12.24 0.52 0.43
CA GLN A 52 11.54 1.09 -0.71
C GLN A 52 10.10 0.55 -0.70
N TYR A 53 9.10 1.45 -0.71
CA TYR A 53 7.70 1.03 -0.64
C TYR A 53 6.83 1.82 -1.59
N VAL A 54 5.88 1.12 -2.24
CA VAL A 54 4.70 1.73 -2.84
C VAL A 54 3.51 0.98 -2.24
N ILE A 55 2.66 1.68 -1.51
CA ILE A 55 1.53 1.09 -0.80
C ILE A 55 0.26 1.74 -1.34
N VAL A 56 -0.67 0.92 -1.82
CA VAL A 56 -1.92 1.42 -2.40
C VAL A 56 -3.09 0.99 -1.52
N PHE A 57 -3.88 1.95 -1.08
CA PHE A 57 -5.14 1.73 -0.38
C PHE A 57 -6.27 2.06 -1.37
N PRO A 58 -6.79 1.06 -2.10
CA PRO A 58 -7.71 1.33 -3.20
C PRO A 58 -9.06 1.90 -2.76
N ASP A 59 -9.55 1.50 -1.60
CA ASP A 59 -10.85 1.94 -1.12
C ASP A 59 -10.79 3.38 -0.57
N GLU A 60 -9.64 3.82 -0.12
CA GLU A 60 -9.41 5.16 0.41
C GLU A 60 -8.81 6.12 -0.61
N ASP A 61 -8.49 5.64 -1.81
CA ASP A 61 -7.85 6.45 -2.86
C ASP A 61 -6.51 7.04 -2.42
N VAL A 62 -5.72 6.26 -1.69
CA VAL A 62 -4.43 6.71 -1.15
C VAL A 62 -3.30 5.86 -1.71
N ILE A 63 -2.23 6.53 -2.15
CA ILE A 63 -0.99 5.89 -2.54
C ILE A 63 0.14 6.50 -1.71
N VAL A 64 0.90 5.64 -1.03
CA VAL A 64 2.07 6.04 -0.24
C VAL A 64 3.31 5.56 -0.96
N VAL A 65 4.22 6.49 -1.27
CA VAL A 65 5.50 6.17 -1.90
C VAL A 65 6.62 6.59 -0.97
N ARG A 66 7.53 5.67 -0.70
CA ARG A 66 8.70 5.96 0.12
C ARG A 66 9.94 5.39 -0.54
N LEU A 67 10.91 6.25 -0.77
CA LEU A 67 12.23 5.89 -1.30
C LEU A 67 13.29 6.27 -0.27
N GLY A 68 14.23 5.39 0.00
CA GLY A 68 15.29 5.69 0.94
C GLY A 68 15.71 4.47 1.75
N ARG A 69 16.51 4.71 2.80
CA ARG A 69 17.03 3.67 3.66
C ARG A 69 16.08 3.41 4.83
N ARG A 70 15.88 2.13 5.18
CA ARG A 70 15.07 1.79 6.35
C ARG A 70 15.75 2.29 7.64
N GLN A 71 14.94 2.71 8.60
CA GLN A 71 15.41 3.19 9.90
C GLN A 71 15.24 2.15 11.01
N LEU A 72 14.30 1.22 10.86
CA LEU A 72 13.97 0.21 11.88
C LEU A 72 14.22 -1.19 11.33
N PRO A 73 14.46 -2.18 12.23
CA PRO A 73 14.64 -3.56 11.80
C PRO A 73 13.34 -4.17 11.30
N ASP A 74 13.45 -5.35 10.70
CA ASP A 74 12.28 -6.13 10.29
C ASP A 74 11.44 -6.53 11.50
N LEU A 75 10.12 -6.56 11.29
CA LEU A 75 9.20 -7.07 12.30
C LEU A 75 9.39 -8.59 12.45
N PRO A 76 9.19 -9.14 13.68
CA PRO A 76 9.28 -10.58 13.89
C PRO A 76 8.32 -11.35 12.98
N GLY A 77 8.84 -12.35 12.29
CA GLY A 77 8.06 -13.23 11.43
C GLY A 77 7.65 -12.66 10.08
N VAL A 78 8.05 -11.44 9.75
CA VAL A 78 7.72 -10.82 8.47
C VAL A 78 8.99 -10.24 7.83
N ARG A 79 8.95 -10.03 6.52
CA ARG A 79 10.10 -9.56 5.74
C ARG A 79 10.03 -8.07 5.39
N HIS A 80 9.55 -7.26 6.32
CA HIS A 80 9.58 -5.81 6.15
C HIS A 80 9.85 -5.13 7.49
N SER A 81 10.43 -3.94 7.43
CA SER A 81 10.77 -3.19 8.61
C SER A 81 9.53 -2.59 9.28
N ALA A 82 9.68 -2.23 10.55
CA ALA A 82 8.61 -1.56 11.29
C ALA A 82 8.30 -0.16 10.73
N ASP A 83 9.20 0.43 9.93
CA ASP A 83 8.96 1.69 9.23
C ASP A 83 7.70 1.65 8.38
N TYR A 84 7.41 0.48 7.81
CA TYR A 84 6.28 0.24 6.95
C TYR A 84 4.94 0.64 7.59
N LEU A 85 4.76 0.25 8.84
CA LEU A 85 3.55 0.60 9.60
C LEU A 85 3.51 2.10 9.90
N GLY A 86 4.66 2.69 10.24
CA GLY A 86 4.76 4.10 10.53
C GLY A 86 4.37 4.99 9.36
N TYR A 87 4.77 4.61 8.15
CA TYR A 87 4.41 5.37 6.96
C TYR A 87 2.92 5.31 6.66
N MET A 88 2.28 4.16 6.87
CA MET A 88 0.83 4.05 6.72
C MET A 88 0.09 4.93 7.73
N GLU A 89 0.51 4.91 8.99
CA GLU A 89 -0.07 5.75 10.03
C GLU A 89 0.08 7.23 9.71
N GLU A 90 1.27 7.64 9.31
CA GLU A 90 1.55 9.04 8.99
C GLU A 90 0.71 9.53 7.82
N ALA A 91 0.56 8.70 6.78
CA ALA A 91 -0.23 9.06 5.60
C ALA A 91 -1.69 9.36 5.99
N PHE A 92 -2.30 8.52 6.82
CA PHE A 92 -3.68 8.74 7.24
C PHE A 92 -3.82 9.88 8.24
N THR A 93 -2.82 10.11 9.08
CA THR A 93 -2.79 11.28 9.97
C THR A 93 -2.79 12.57 9.17
N MET A 94 -1.94 12.66 8.16
CA MET A 94 -1.87 13.83 7.28
C MET A 94 -3.17 14.04 6.53
N LEU A 95 -3.75 12.97 5.99
CA LEU A 95 -4.99 13.03 5.24
C LEU A 95 -6.16 13.52 6.11
N ASN A 96 -6.27 12.98 7.32
CA ASN A 96 -7.30 13.39 8.26
C ASN A 96 -7.16 14.87 8.67
N HIS A 97 -5.93 15.34 8.81
CA HIS A 97 -5.67 16.74 9.13
C HIS A 97 -6.13 17.65 7.98
N GLU A 98 -5.83 17.28 6.73
CA GLU A 98 -6.27 18.04 5.56
C GLU A 98 -7.80 18.14 5.48
N ILE A 99 -8.48 17.02 5.68
CA ILE A 99 -9.95 16.98 5.67
C ILE A 99 -10.53 17.89 6.76
N ALA A 100 -9.92 17.90 7.94
CA ALA A 100 -10.37 18.72 9.07
C ALA A 100 -10.14 20.23 8.85
N THR A 101 -9.14 20.62 8.05
CA THR A 101 -8.79 22.02 7.82
C THR A 101 -9.40 22.60 6.56
N ASN A 102 -9.92 21.78 5.66
CA ASN A 102 -10.61 22.23 4.45
C ASN A 102 -12.11 22.36 4.71
N PRO A 103 -12.70 23.54 4.56
CA PRO A 103 -14.13 23.72 4.76
C PRO A 103 -14.97 23.04 3.66
#